data_94d8dde3156c9bad1db5cd92fdbe2a39
#
_entry.id   94d8dde3156c9bad1db5cd92fdbe2a39
#
_cell.length_a   1.000
_cell.length_b   1.000
_cell.length_c   1.000
_cell.angle_alpha   90.00
_cell.angle_beta   90.00
_cell.angle_gamma   90.00
#
_symmetry.space_group_name_H-M   'P 1'
#
loop_
_entity.id
_entity.type
_entity.pdbx_description
1 polymer ?
#
loop_
_entity_poly.entity_id
_entity_poly.type
_entity_poly.pdbx_seq_one_letter_code
_entity_poly.pdbx_strand_id
1 'polypeptide(L)'
;MYSDLLELLVALDGVRQDPRWHPEGDALYHSLQAFDLARRETNDRGLWAAALLHDVGKALSSPDHDEVGADLLEGLVSPRVVWLVRHHLDLLRIPGPTKRRLRGTPALADLQRLRRWDVGGRSPTASVITPDAALTILLDGGETLFPCGEPAPFNAPREEDQ
;
A
#
# COMPACT_ATOMS: atom_id res chain seq x y z
N MET A 1 -12.87 -12.37 -2.76
CA MET A 1 -12.27 -11.07 -2.42
C MET A 1 -11.70 -10.99 -1.00
N TYR A 2 -12.48 -11.08 0.07
CA TYR A 2 -11.93 -11.10 1.44
C TYR A 2 -10.85 -12.18 1.62
N SER A 3 -11.16 -13.41 1.23
CA SER A 3 -10.20 -14.54 1.28
C SER A 3 -8.95 -14.28 0.45
N ASP A 4 -9.08 -13.71 -0.73
CA ASP A 4 -7.92 -13.46 -1.61
C ASP A 4 -7.00 -12.41 -0.97
N LEU A 5 -7.56 -11.33 -0.42
CA LEU A 5 -6.78 -10.30 0.26
C LEU A 5 -6.15 -10.84 1.56
N LEU A 6 -6.85 -11.70 2.29
CA LEU A 6 -6.31 -12.33 3.49
C LEU A 6 -5.14 -13.25 3.15
N GLU A 7 -5.25 -14.05 2.10
CA GLU A 7 -4.17 -14.92 1.62
C GLU A 7 -2.93 -14.12 1.24
N LEU A 8 -3.10 -12.99 0.52
CA LEU A 8 -1.99 -12.10 0.16
C LEU A 8 -1.30 -11.51 1.38
N LEU A 9 -2.06 -11.09 2.39
CA LEU A 9 -1.50 -10.56 3.63
C LEU A 9 -0.79 -11.63 4.45
N VAL A 10 -1.40 -12.77 4.65
CA VAL A 10 -0.83 -13.87 5.45
C VAL A 10 0.43 -14.43 4.79
N ALA A 11 0.52 -14.38 3.46
CA ALA A 11 1.75 -14.77 2.75
C ALA A 11 2.97 -13.91 3.10
N LEU A 12 2.78 -12.72 3.68
CA LEU A 12 3.87 -11.88 4.19
C LEU A 12 4.41 -12.34 5.55
N ASP A 13 3.70 -13.19 6.26
CA ASP A 13 4.15 -13.71 7.57
C ASP A 13 5.45 -14.51 7.39
N GLY A 14 6.47 -14.15 8.14
CA GLY A 14 7.79 -14.78 8.04
C GLY A 14 8.66 -14.29 6.87
N VAL A 15 8.17 -13.37 6.02
CA VAL A 15 9.00 -12.73 5.00
C VAL A 15 9.95 -11.74 5.66
N ARG A 16 11.24 -12.14 5.76
CA ARG A 16 12.28 -11.34 6.41
C ARG A 16 12.77 -10.22 5.52
N GLN A 17 12.96 -9.05 6.13
CA GLN A 17 13.49 -7.85 5.49
C GLN A 17 14.88 -7.52 6.04
N ASP A 18 15.65 -6.69 5.32
CA ASP A 18 16.98 -6.26 5.75
C ASP A 18 16.89 -5.47 7.06
N PRO A 19 17.49 -5.95 8.18
CA PRO A 19 17.36 -5.31 9.50
C PRO A 19 17.97 -3.90 9.56
N ARG A 20 18.83 -3.53 8.62
CA ARG A 20 19.38 -2.17 8.54
C ARG A 20 18.31 -1.13 8.22
N TRP A 21 17.30 -1.51 7.42
CA TRP A 21 16.22 -0.64 6.96
C TRP A 21 14.88 -1.00 7.61
N HIS A 22 14.75 -2.23 8.07
CA HIS A 22 13.54 -2.81 8.64
C HIS A 22 13.85 -3.49 9.99
N PRO A 23 14.07 -2.72 11.06
CA PRO A 23 14.35 -3.30 12.39
C PRO A 23 13.16 -4.12 12.93
N GLU A 24 11.95 -3.90 12.44
CA GLU A 24 10.76 -4.71 12.72
C GLU A 24 10.87 -6.13 12.14
N GLY A 25 11.66 -6.35 11.09
CA GLY A 25 12.09 -7.61 10.52
C GLY A 25 11.08 -8.33 9.63
N ASP A 26 9.82 -8.39 9.99
CA ASP A 26 8.77 -9.16 9.31
C ASP A 26 7.90 -8.25 8.44
N ALA A 27 7.64 -8.66 7.18
CA ALA A 27 6.90 -7.84 6.22
C ALA A 27 5.41 -7.68 6.58
N LEU A 28 4.77 -8.70 7.15
CA LEU A 28 3.39 -8.58 7.64
C LEU A 28 3.30 -7.59 8.80
N TYR A 29 4.20 -7.72 9.76
CA TYR A 29 4.27 -6.81 10.91
C TYR A 29 4.47 -5.36 10.48
N HIS A 30 5.33 -5.13 9.48
CA HIS A 30 5.52 -3.83 8.86
C HIS A 30 4.22 -3.27 8.24
N SER A 31 3.56 -4.08 7.41
CA SER A 31 2.31 -3.69 6.72
C SER A 31 1.18 -3.33 7.70
N LEU A 32 1.06 -4.07 8.80
CA LEU A 32 0.09 -3.77 9.85
C LEU A 32 0.40 -2.47 10.59
N GLN A 33 1.67 -2.15 10.80
CA GLN A 33 2.08 -0.86 11.37
C GLN A 33 1.76 0.31 10.43
N ALA A 34 2.07 0.18 9.13
CA ALA A 34 1.75 1.21 8.14
C ALA A 34 0.23 1.46 8.05
N PHE A 35 -0.56 0.40 8.10
CA PHE A 35 -2.03 0.49 8.16
C PHE A 35 -2.52 1.25 9.39
N ASP A 36 -1.99 0.97 10.55
CA ASP A 36 -2.39 1.65 11.79
C ASP A 36 -2.04 3.15 11.78
N LEU A 37 -0.87 3.51 11.23
CA LEU A 37 -0.48 4.91 11.02
C LEU A 37 -1.43 5.63 10.07
N ALA A 38 -1.79 4.99 8.95
CA ALA A 38 -2.74 5.55 7.98
C ALA A 38 -4.10 5.83 8.63
N ARG A 39 -4.62 4.88 9.40
CA ARG A 39 -5.90 5.01 10.10
C ARG A 39 -5.95 6.15 11.11
N ARG A 40 -4.84 6.44 11.75
CA ARG A 40 -4.75 7.55 12.72
C ARG A 40 -4.71 8.92 12.06
N GLU A 41 -4.28 8.99 10.81
CA GLU A 41 -4.04 10.26 10.13
C GLU A 41 -5.19 10.66 9.18
N THR A 42 -5.89 9.71 8.58
CA THR A 42 -6.94 9.97 7.59
C THR A 42 -8.09 8.99 7.70
N ASN A 43 -9.26 9.37 7.17
CA ASN A 43 -10.41 8.49 6.98
C ASN A 43 -10.51 7.94 5.54
N ASP A 44 -9.51 8.20 4.72
CA ASP A 44 -9.46 7.72 3.33
C ASP A 44 -9.12 6.22 3.29
N ARG A 45 -10.11 5.39 3.02
CA ARG A 45 -9.96 3.93 3.00
C ARG A 45 -9.10 3.43 1.86
N GLY A 46 -9.04 4.15 0.74
CA GLY A 46 -8.11 3.84 -0.34
C GLY A 46 -6.65 3.96 0.12
N LEU A 47 -6.34 4.98 0.91
CA LEU A 47 -5.02 5.13 1.52
C LEU A 47 -4.77 4.08 2.60
N TRP A 48 -5.78 3.68 3.37
CA TRP A 48 -5.65 2.55 4.31
C TRP A 48 -5.31 1.25 3.57
N ALA A 49 -6.01 0.98 2.46
CA ALA A 49 -5.76 -0.20 1.63
C ALA A 49 -4.35 -0.18 1.04
N ALA A 50 -3.93 0.96 0.49
CA ALA A 50 -2.57 1.10 -0.04
C ALA A 50 -1.51 0.86 1.06
N ALA A 51 -1.69 1.43 2.25
CA ALA A 51 -0.78 1.23 3.37
C ALA A 51 -0.70 -0.23 3.83
N LEU A 52 -1.85 -0.93 3.87
CA LEU A 52 -1.90 -2.34 4.27
C LEU A 52 -1.29 -3.28 3.22
N LEU A 53 -1.48 -2.96 1.95
CA LEU A 53 -1.22 -3.89 0.84
C LEU A 53 0.03 -3.55 0.01
N HIS A 54 0.74 -2.44 0.30
CA HIS A 54 1.85 -1.97 -0.55
C HIS A 54 2.96 -2.99 -0.75
N ASP A 55 3.17 -3.84 0.21
CA ASP A 55 4.27 -4.81 0.25
C ASP A 55 3.87 -6.26 -0.08
N VAL A 56 2.60 -6.53 -0.47
CA VAL A 56 2.13 -7.91 -0.71
C VAL A 56 2.95 -8.66 -1.75
N GLY A 57 3.56 -7.96 -2.69
CA GLY A 57 4.46 -8.54 -3.69
C GLY A 57 5.72 -9.17 -3.10
N LYS A 58 6.15 -8.77 -1.90
CA LYS A 58 7.37 -9.30 -1.25
C LYS A 58 7.31 -10.81 -0.97
N ALA A 59 6.11 -11.38 -0.87
CA ALA A 59 5.96 -12.83 -0.74
C ALA A 59 6.46 -13.61 -1.96
N LEU A 60 6.49 -12.97 -3.15
CA LEU A 60 6.93 -13.58 -4.41
C LEU A 60 8.26 -13.03 -4.92
N SER A 61 8.47 -11.72 -4.83
CA SER A 61 9.68 -11.06 -5.34
C SER A 61 10.01 -9.82 -4.53
N SER A 62 11.19 -9.78 -3.92
CA SER A 62 11.62 -8.62 -3.15
C SER A 62 12.04 -7.43 -4.03
N PRO A 63 12.79 -7.59 -5.15
CA PRO A 63 13.24 -6.46 -5.97
C PRO A 63 12.10 -5.72 -6.66
N ASP A 64 11.08 -6.44 -7.16
CA ASP A 64 9.98 -5.92 -7.98
C ASP A 64 8.64 -6.02 -7.24
N HIS A 65 8.65 -5.96 -5.91
CA HIS A 65 7.44 -6.19 -5.12
C HIS A 65 6.34 -5.16 -5.35
N ASP A 66 6.69 -3.96 -5.79
CA ASP A 66 5.74 -2.91 -6.17
C ASP A 66 4.94 -3.31 -7.41
N GLU A 67 5.60 -3.75 -8.48
CA GLU A 67 4.96 -4.24 -9.71
C GLU A 67 4.18 -5.53 -9.46
N VAL A 68 4.82 -6.52 -8.85
CA VAL A 68 4.19 -7.81 -8.52
C VAL A 68 2.99 -7.62 -7.59
N GLY A 69 3.12 -6.77 -6.57
CA GLY A 69 2.02 -6.48 -5.66
C GLY A 69 0.85 -5.81 -6.34
N ALA A 70 1.10 -4.86 -7.23
CA ALA A 70 0.06 -4.21 -8.01
C ALA A 70 -0.67 -5.21 -8.92
N ASP A 71 0.06 -6.08 -9.64
CA ASP A 71 -0.53 -7.10 -10.50
C ASP A 71 -1.41 -8.08 -9.72
N LEU A 72 -0.99 -8.49 -8.52
CA LEU A 72 -1.77 -9.35 -7.63
C LEU A 72 -3.07 -8.70 -7.14
N LEU A 73 -3.10 -7.37 -7.06
CA LEU A 73 -4.24 -6.60 -6.58
C LEU A 73 -5.21 -6.17 -7.69
N GLU A 74 -4.83 -6.32 -8.96
CA GLU A 74 -5.72 -6.01 -10.08
C GLU A 74 -7.04 -6.80 -10.00
N GLY A 75 -8.16 -6.10 -10.12
CA GLY A 75 -9.49 -6.70 -9.99
C GLY A 75 -9.94 -6.99 -8.56
N LEU A 76 -9.06 -6.91 -7.56
CA LEU A 76 -9.40 -7.09 -6.15
C LEU A 76 -9.68 -5.78 -5.42
N VAL A 77 -9.01 -4.70 -5.83
CA VAL A 77 -9.15 -3.36 -5.24
C VAL A 77 -9.32 -2.30 -6.32
N SER A 78 -9.59 -1.05 -5.93
CA SER A 78 -9.78 0.03 -6.89
C SER A 78 -8.50 0.33 -7.70
N PRO A 79 -8.64 0.86 -8.94
CA PRO A 79 -7.48 1.27 -9.75
C PRO A 79 -6.55 2.26 -9.04
N ARG A 80 -7.09 3.14 -8.20
CA ARG A 80 -6.29 4.05 -7.38
C ARG A 80 -5.37 3.30 -6.42
N VAL A 81 -5.88 2.28 -5.74
CA VAL A 81 -5.07 1.48 -4.80
C VAL A 81 -4.00 0.70 -5.55
N VAL A 82 -4.35 0.07 -6.68
CA VAL A 82 -3.38 -0.62 -7.55
C VAL A 82 -2.27 0.33 -7.98
N TRP A 83 -2.63 1.52 -8.45
CA TRP A 83 -1.67 2.54 -8.86
C TRP A 83 -0.75 2.96 -7.71
N LEU A 84 -1.29 3.20 -6.52
CA LEU A 84 -0.49 3.58 -5.35
C LEU A 84 0.51 2.49 -4.95
N VAL A 85 0.09 1.22 -5.01
CA VAL A 85 0.99 0.09 -4.74
C VAL A 85 2.09 0.01 -5.80
N ARG A 86 1.75 0.14 -7.08
CA ARG A 86 2.72 0.11 -8.19
C ARG A 86 3.78 1.21 -8.08
N HIS A 87 3.42 2.38 -7.59
CA HIS A 87 4.28 3.55 -7.56
C HIS A 87 4.81 3.92 -6.17
N HIS A 88 4.58 3.09 -5.14
CA HIS A 88 4.95 3.47 -3.76
C HIS A 88 6.46 3.66 -3.55
N LEU A 89 7.30 3.08 -4.39
CA LEU A 89 8.76 3.25 -4.34
C LEU A 89 9.30 4.40 -5.20
N ASP A 90 8.47 5.05 -6.01
CA ASP A 90 8.93 6.11 -6.93
C ASP A 90 9.55 7.29 -6.21
N LEU A 91 9.00 7.71 -5.06
CA LEU A 91 9.60 8.78 -4.26
C LEU A 91 10.93 8.40 -3.60
N LEU A 92 11.23 7.12 -3.50
CA LEU A 92 12.53 6.61 -3.04
C LEU A 92 13.52 6.50 -4.20
N ARG A 93 13.10 5.84 -5.30
CA ARG A 93 13.97 5.50 -6.44
C ARG A 93 14.25 6.68 -7.35
N ILE A 94 13.22 7.47 -7.67
CA ILE A 94 13.28 8.58 -8.65
C ILE A 94 12.51 9.82 -8.14
N PRO A 95 12.86 10.38 -6.97
CA PRO A 95 12.07 11.44 -6.33
C PRO A 95 11.90 12.69 -7.18
N GLY A 96 12.93 13.13 -7.86
CA GLY A 96 12.91 14.34 -8.70
C GLY A 96 11.92 14.24 -9.88
N PRO A 97 12.05 13.23 -10.76
CA PRO A 97 11.12 12.99 -11.85
C PRO A 97 9.68 12.79 -11.37
N THR A 98 9.49 12.00 -10.32
CA THR A 98 8.14 11.74 -9.74
C THR A 98 7.47 13.03 -9.28
N LYS A 99 8.17 13.87 -8.52
CA LYS A 99 7.63 15.15 -8.06
C LYS A 99 7.31 16.11 -9.21
N ARG A 100 8.15 16.14 -10.27
CA ARG A 100 7.88 16.98 -11.44
C ARG A 100 6.63 16.51 -12.20
N ARG A 101 6.54 15.21 -12.48
CA ARG A 101 5.43 14.59 -13.21
C ARG A 101 4.08 14.77 -12.48
N LEU A 102 4.08 14.60 -11.15
CA LEU A 102 2.87 14.59 -10.34
C LEU A 102 2.55 15.93 -9.66
N ARG A 103 3.31 16.98 -9.96
CA ARG A 103 3.14 18.31 -9.34
C ARG A 103 1.69 18.79 -9.45
N GLY A 104 1.12 19.19 -8.32
CA GLY A 104 -0.25 19.72 -8.25
C GLY A 104 -1.35 18.67 -8.37
N THR A 105 -1.03 17.38 -8.39
CA THR A 105 -2.02 16.30 -8.43
C THR A 105 -2.27 15.71 -7.04
N PRO A 106 -3.47 15.17 -6.76
CA PRO A 106 -3.73 14.40 -5.54
C PRO A 106 -2.83 13.18 -5.39
N ALA A 107 -2.40 12.59 -6.51
CA ALA A 107 -1.53 11.42 -6.55
C ALA A 107 -0.18 11.67 -5.85
N LEU A 108 0.41 12.85 -6.00
CA LEU A 108 1.65 13.20 -5.31
C LEU A 108 1.46 13.23 -3.80
N ALA A 109 0.41 13.87 -3.31
CA ALA A 109 0.09 13.93 -1.88
C ALA A 109 -0.15 12.53 -1.30
N ASP A 110 -0.85 11.67 -2.04
CA ASP A 110 -1.11 10.29 -1.65
C ASP A 110 0.19 9.47 -1.55
N LEU A 111 1.08 9.56 -2.54
CA LEU A 111 2.38 8.88 -2.50
C LEU A 111 3.27 9.40 -1.36
N GLN A 112 3.23 10.71 -1.06
CA GLN A 112 3.98 11.29 0.05
C GLN A 112 3.48 10.77 1.39
N ARG A 113 2.17 10.64 1.58
CA ARG A 113 1.57 10.04 2.77
C ARG A 113 1.95 8.57 2.91
N LEU A 114 1.78 7.80 1.84
CA LEU A 114 2.12 6.37 1.83
C LEU A 114 3.60 6.15 2.18
N ARG A 115 4.50 6.94 1.58
CA ARG A 115 5.93 6.89 1.90
C ARG A 115 6.21 7.20 3.37
N ARG A 116 5.50 8.17 3.95
CA ARG A 116 5.68 8.52 5.36
C ARG A 116 5.25 7.39 6.30
N TRP A 117 4.14 6.69 5.98
CA TRP A 117 3.69 5.55 6.78
C TRP A 117 4.58 4.32 6.59
N ASP A 118 5.06 4.07 5.38
CA ASP A 118 6.05 3.03 5.10
C ASP A 118 7.32 3.24 5.95
N VAL A 119 7.89 4.43 5.95
CA VAL A 119 9.06 4.74 6.79
C VAL A 119 8.72 4.69 8.29
N GLY A 120 7.56 5.15 8.69
CA GLY A 120 7.12 5.20 10.08
C GLY A 120 6.75 3.83 10.68
N GLY A 121 6.36 2.87 9.83
CA GLY A 121 5.93 1.53 10.26
C GLY A 121 7.07 0.54 10.56
N ARG A 122 8.15 0.99 11.17
CA ARG A 122 9.38 0.21 11.36
C ARG A 122 9.78 0.05 12.83
N SER A 123 8.81 0.10 13.73
CA SER A 123 9.06 -0.14 15.15
C SER A 123 9.21 -1.64 15.43
N PRO A 124 10.25 -2.07 16.15
CA PRO A 124 10.39 -3.47 16.56
C PRO A 124 9.45 -3.84 17.71
N THR A 125 8.73 -2.89 18.31
CA THR A 125 7.95 -3.08 19.53
C THR A 125 6.51 -2.59 19.44
N ALA A 126 6.05 -2.09 18.28
CA ALA A 126 4.68 -1.61 18.13
C ALA A 126 3.66 -2.73 18.29
N SER A 127 2.56 -2.46 18.98
CA SER A 127 1.40 -3.35 18.98
C SER A 127 0.61 -3.16 17.69
N VAL A 128 0.22 -4.28 17.08
CA VAL A 128 -0.60 -4.30 15.86
C VAL A 128 -1.80 -5.22 16.03
N ILE A 129 -2.84 -4.98 15.25
CA ILE A 129 -3.98 -5.88 15.13
C ILE A 129 -3.64 -7.07 14.22
N THR A 130 -4.50 -8.09 14.22
CA THR A 130 -4.35 -9.24 13.32
C THR A 130 -4.68 -8.87 11.87
N PRO A 131 -4.16 -9.61 10.87
CA PRO A 131 -4.54 -9.40 9.46
C PRO A 131 -6.05 -9.47 9.22
N ASP A 132 -6.72 -10.41 9.85
CA ASP A 132 -8.17 -10.58 9.80
C ASP A 132 -8.91 -9.34 10.34
N ALA A 133 -8.50 -8.83 11.49
CA ALA A 133 -9.06 -7.61 12.05
C ALA A 133 -8.81 -6.38 11.16
N ALA A 134 -7.61 -6.27 10.58
CA ALA A 134 -7.27 -5.19 9.67
C ALA A 134 -8.16 -5.19 8.42
N LEU A 135 -8.37 -6.35 7.80
CA LEU A 135 -9.26 -6.50 6.65
C LEU A 135 -10.72 -6.26 7.00
N THR A 136 -11.18 -6.73 8.15
CA THR A 136 -12.54 -6.47 8.62
C THR A 136 -12.78 -4.96 8.75
N ILE A 137 -11.86 -4.23 9.37
CA ILE A 137 -11.94 -2.78 9.49
C ILE A 137 -11.89 -2.10 8.11
N LEU A 138 -11.00 -2.56 7.23
CA LEU A 138 -10.84 -2.00 5.90
C LEU A 138 -12.12 -2.17 5.07
N LEU A 139 -12.78 -3.33 5.13
CA LEU A 139 -13.93 -3.66 4.30
C LEU A 139 -15.28 -3.27 4.88
N ASP A 140 -15.36 -2.93 6.17
CA ASP A 140 -16.60 -2.53 6.86
C ASP A 140 -17.22 -1.22 6.33
N GLY A 141 -16.52 -0.47 5.52
CA GLY A 141 -16.95 0.84 5.04
C GLY A 141 -17.48 0.91 3.61
N GLY A 142 -17.68 -0.21 2.93
CA GLY A 142 -18.38 -0.26 1.64
C GLY A 142 -17.51 -0.11 0.38
N GLU A 143 -18.16 0.12 -0.72
CA GLU A 143 -17.81 -0.13 -2.12
C GLU A 143 -16.61 0.61 -2.73
N THR A 144 -16.02 1.60 -2.06
CA THR A 144 -14.97 2.46 -2.63
C THR A 144 -13.63 1.77 -2.87
N LEU A 145 -13.47 0.53 -2.39
CA LEU A 145 -12.23 -0.26 -2.58
C LEU A 145 -12.33 -1.24 -3.74
N PHE A 146 -13.51 -1.39 -4.34
CA PHE A 146 -13.80 -2.40 -5.33
C PHE A 146 -13.83 -1.84 -6.76
N PRO A 147 -13.51 -2.67 -7.77
CA PRO A 147 -13.50 -2.22 -9.17
C PRO A 147 -14.88 -1.91 -9.76
N CYS A 148 -15.96 -2.16 -9.05
CA CYS A 148 -17.34 -2.08 -9.55
C CYS A 148 -18.00 -0.70 -9.49
N GLY A 149 -17.33 0.33 -9.01
CA GLY A 149 -17.80 1.70 -9.09
C GLY A 149 -16.88 2.52 -9.98
N GLU A 150 -17.42 3.47 -10.77
CA GLU A 150 -16.54 4.46 -11.37
C GLU A 150 -15.73 5.11 -10.23
N PRO A 151 -14.40 5.04 -10.28
CA PRO A 151 -13.59 5.68 -9.24
C PRO A 151 -13.89 7.17 -9.27
N ALA A 152 -14.07 7.79 -8.11
CA ALA A 152 -13.95 9.23 -8.00
C ALA A 152 -12.68 9.66 -8.76
N PRO A 153 -12.70 10.73 -9.55
CA PRO A 153 -11.66 11.05 -10.49
C PRO A 153 -10.29 11.12 -9.77
N PHE A 154 -9.52 10.08 -9.93
CA PHE A 154 -8.15 10.03 -9.48
C PHE A 154 -7.29 10.48 -10.65
N ASN A 155 -6.85 11.73 -10.62
CA ASN A 155 -6.05 12.37 -11.67
C ASN A 155 -4.59 11.93 -11.61
N ALA A 156 -4.32 10.62 -11.62
CA ALA A 156 -2.99 10.14 -11.94
C ALA A 156 -2.74 10.31 -13.45
N PRO A 157 -1.56 10.75 -13.87
CA PRO A 157 -1.20 10.77 -15.28
C PRO A 157 -1.36 9.37 -15.86
N ARG A 158 -1.90 9.26 -17.08
CA ARG A 158 -1.93 7.99 -17.78
C ARG A 158 -0.50 7.61 -18.17
N GLU A 159 -0.18 6.32 -18.12
CA GLU A 159 1.15 5.80 -18.48
C GLU A 159 1.54 6.10 -19.94
N GLU A 160 0.57 6.42 -20.78
CA GLU A 160 0.73 6.74 -22.20
C GLU A 160 1.39 8.11 -22.47
N ASP A 161 1.55 8.96 -21.46
CA ASP A 161 2.11 10.30 -21.59
C ASP A 161 3.63 10.37 -21.28
N GLN A 162 4.35 9.24 -21.38
CA GLN A 162 5.80 9.15 -21.14
C GLN A 162 6.62 9.04 -22.43
#